data_53e3287574a5e25dedecd091d2a561a5
#
_entry.id   53e3287574a5e25dedecd091d2a561a5
#
_cell.length_a   1.000
_cell.length_b   1.000
_cell.length_c   1.000
_cell.angle_alpha   90.00
_cell.angle_beta   90.00
_cell.angle_gamma   90.00
#
_symmetry.space_group_name_H-M   'P 1'
#
loop_
_entity.id
_entity.type
_entity.pdbx_description
1 polymer ?
#
loop_
_entity_poly.entity_id
_entity_poly.type
_entity_poly.pdbx_seq_one_letter_code
_entity_poly.pdbx_strand_id
1 'polypeptide(L)'
;MSTAPQQRTIVGAGPIGTALAALLAGRGERVTVVTRSGGGPAHPLIDRVAADATDAAALTTLTEGATALFNCANPGAYMRWEREWPPLASALLTAAERTGATLVTLGNLYGYGPVDVPISTDLPLAATGHKGRLRARMWADALAAHEAGRLRATEVRAADYIGPTVTAAGGLLRRYADAALAGRTVWSFGDPDVPHAFSHVPDVAAVLAAVADDERAWGRAWHVPGADPRTVRQVLADLVAAAPSAPDRPVRVRRVPRAALTALSPVVPLIRELGEVLWQFDRPFRIDAAATTATFGITGTPWDEVVATPAPGWAPTAH
;
A
#
# COMPACT_ATOMS: atom_id res chain seq x y z
N MET A 1 -13.78 -8.92 33.35
CA MET A 1 -13.16 -7.58 33.48
C MET A 1 -13.17 -6.96 32.09
N SER A 2 -13.94 -5.89 31.88
CA SER A 2 -13.94 -5.18 30.58
C SER A 2 -12.60 -4.44 30.49
N THR A 3 -11.67 -4.94 29.66
CA THR A 3 -10.47 -4.19 29.33
C THR A 3 -10.89 -2.94 28.57
N ALA A 4 -10.34 -1.78 28.93
CA ALA A 4 -10.58 -0.55 28.16
C ALA A 4 -10.27 -0.81 26.68
N PRO A 5 -11.06 -0.23 25.74
CA PRO A 5 -10.82 -0.42 24.32
C PRO A 5 -9.42 0.04 23.95
N GLN A 6 -8.70 -0.77 23.17
CA GLN A 6 -7.37 -0.42 22.69
C GLN A 6 -7.45 0.85 21.84
N GLN A 7 -6.45 1.70 21.97
CA GLN A 7 -6.33 2.91 21.16
C GLN A 7 -5.26 2.72 20.08
N ARG A 8 -5.56 3.18 18.88
CA ARG A 8 -4.69 3.09 17.69
C ARG A 8 -4.53 4.44 17.04
N THR A 9 -3.35 4.73 16.54
CA THR A 9 -3.11 5.94 15.71
C THR A 9 -2.72 5.53 14.30
N ILE A 10 -3.40 6.09 13.30
CA ILE A 10 -3.14 5.84 11.88
C ILE A 10 -2.78 7.16 11.20
N VAL A 11 -1.60 7.23 10.62
CA VAL A 11 -1.17 8.36 9.78
C VAL A 11 -1.50 8.06 8.33
N GLY A 12 -2.41 8.85 7.76
CA GLY A 12 -2.87 8.71 6.38
C GLY A 12 -4.21 7.99 6.23
N ALA A 13 -5.14 8.60 5.48
CA ALA A 13 -6.46 8.08 5.14
C ALA A 13 -6.60 7.80 3.64
N GLY A 14 -5.56 7.22 3.04
CA GLY A 14 -5.63 6.60 1.71
C GLY A 14 -6.45 5.29 1.75
N PRO A 15 -6.49 4.54 0.64
CA PRO A 15 -7.27 3.29 0.58
C PRO A 15 -7.00 2.35 1.75
N ILE A 16 -5.73 2.15 2.10
CA ILE A 16 -5.35 1.22 3.16
C ILE A 16 -5.64 1.80 4.55
N GLY A 17 -5.27 3.06 4.82
CA GLY A 17 -5.54 3.67 6.13
C GLY A 17 -7.03 3.76 6.44
N THR A 18 -7.86 4.02 5.43
CA THR A 18 -9.32 4.00 5.55
C THR A 18 -9.85 2.60 5.87
N ALA A 19 -9.37 1.57 5.16
CA ALA A 19 -9.78 0.18 5.39
C ALA A 19 -9.31 -0.32 6.77
N LEU A 20 -8.09 0.00 7.17
CA LEU A 20 -7.54 -0.35 8.48
C LEU A 20 -8.33 0.33 9.60
N ALA A 21 -8.63 1.63 9.48
CA ALA A 21 -9.42 2.34 10.47
C ALA A 21 -10.83 1.73 10.64
N ALA A 22 -11.49 1.38 9.53
CA ALA A 22 -12.79 0.72 9.57
C ALA A 22 -12.72 -0.67 10.20
N LEU A 23 -11.69 -1.45 9.87
CA LEU A 23 -11.45 -2.79 10.44
C LEU A 23 -11.27 -2.73 11.96
N LEU A 24 -10.39 -1.85 12.46
CA LEU A 24 -10.10 -1.72 13.88
C LEU A 24 -11.31 -1.18 14.65
N ALA A 25 -11.99 -0.17 14.13
CA ALA A 25 -13.22 0.34 14.73
C ALA A 25 -14.35 -0.70 14.76
N GLY A 26 -14.45 -1.54 13.72
CA GLY A 26 -15.37 -2.69 13.68
C GLY A 26 -15.07 -3.76 14.74
N ARG A 27 -13.83 -3.81 15.23
CA ARG A 27 -13.42 -4.66 16.38
C ARG A 27 -13.66 -4.01 17.74
N GLY A 28 -14.21 -2.78 17.77
CA GLY A 28 -14.45 -2.03 19.00
C GLY A 28 -13.24 -1.23 19.48
N GLU A 29 -12.19 -1.08 18.68
CA GLU A 29 -11.00 -0.32 19.03
C GLU A 29 -11.20 1.18 18.73
N ARG A 30 -10.62 2.06 19.56
CA ARG A 30 -10.61 3.51 19.29
C ARG A 30 -9.48 3.84 18.34
N VAL A 31 -9.78 4.63 17.31
CA VAL A 31 -8.82 4.95 16.25
C VAL A 31 -8.71 6.45 16.08
N THR A 32 -7.49 6.98 16.18
CA THR A 32 -7.17 8.35 15.77
C THR A 32 -6.59 8.33 14.36
N VAL A 33 -7.28 8.94 13.39
CA VAL A 33 -6.81 9.06 12.00
C VAL A 33 -6.23 10.45 11.78
N VAL A 34 -4.93 10.51 11.55
CA VAL A 34 -4.18 11.76 11.36
C VAL A 34 -3.93 12.01 9.88
N THR A 35 -4.46 13.12 9.38
CA THR A 35 -4.24 13.58 8.00
C THR A 35 -4.10 15.09 7.96
N ARG A 36 -3.49 15.63 6.91
CA ARG A 36 -3.35 17.09 6.76
C ARG A 36 -4.68 17.85 6.71
N SER A 37 -5.72 17.20 6.22
CA SER A 37 -7.05 17.80 6.04
C SER A 37 -8.09 17.40 7.11
N GLY A 38 -7.73 16.48 8.03
CA GLY A 38 -8.71 15.88 8.95
C GLY A 38 -9.69 14.93 8.25
N GLY A 39 -9.36 14.47 7.04
CA GLY A 39 -10.17 13.48 6.31
C GLY A 39 -10.00 12.08 6.87
N GLY A 40 -10.99 11.20 6.60
CA GLY A 40 -11.00 9.80 7.01
C GLY A 40 -12.41 9.23 7.06
N PRO A 41 -12.58 7.94 7.33
CA PRO A 41 -13.89 7.31 7.42
C PRO A 41 -14.67 7.85 8.63
N ALA A 42 -16.00 7.93 8.48
CA ALA A 42 -16.90 8.32 9.56
C ALA A 42 -17.31 7.09 10.36
N HIS A 43 -17.01 7.07 11.66
CA HIS A 43 -17.43 6.02 12.58
C HIS A 43 -17.36 6.55 14.03
N PRO A 44 -18.24 6.13 14.96
CA PRO A 44 -18.25 6.61 16.34
C PRO A 44 -16.94 6.38 17.13
N LEU A 45 -16.14 5.38 16.74
CA LEU A 45 -14.85 5.05 17.35
C LEU A 45 -13.66 5.61 16.58
N ILE A 46 -13.87 6.46 15.56
CA ILE A 46 -12.81 7.06 14.74
C ILE A 46 -12.79 8.57 14.95
N ASP A 47 -11.72 9.04 15.57
CA ASP A 47 -11.40 10.45 15.73
C ASP A 47 -10.54 10.89 14.52
N ARG A 48 -11.02 11.87 13.75
CA ARG A 48 -10.33 12.42 12.58
C ARG A 48 -9.65 13.72 12.95
N VAL A 49 -8.33 13.75 12.83
CA VAL A 49 -7.51 14.89 13.27
C VAL A 49 -6.74 15.48 12.09
N ALA A 50 -6.86 16.80 11.93
CA ALA A 50 -6.05 17.57 10.98
C ALA A 50 -4.71 17.92 11.66
N ALA A 51 -3.61 17.32 11.19
CA ALA A 51 -2.27 17.63 11.68
C ALA A 51 -1.21 17.32 10.61
N ASP A 52 -0.06 17.99 10.74
CA ASP A 52 1.14 17.65 9.97
C ASP A 52 1.89 16.52 10.70
N ALA A 53 1.88 15.32 10.13
CA ALA A 53 2.54 14.16 10.70
C ALA A 53 4.09 14.26 10.67
N THR A 54 4.66 15.28 10.04
CA THR A 54 6.11 15.58 10.13
C THR A 54 6.48 16.36 11.38
N ASP A 55 5.49 16.93 12.09
CA ASP A 55 5.67 17.50 13.43
C ASP A 55 5.70 16.37 14.47
N ALA A 56 6.91 16.02 14.91
CA ALA A 56 7.14 14.93 15.86
C ALA A 56 6.47 15.18 17.23
N ALA A 57 6.34 16.44 17.67
CA ALA A 57 5.71 16.76 18.94
C ALA A 57 4.20 16.56 18.86
N ALA A 58 3.57 17.11 17.82
CA ALA A 58 2.14 16.93 17.58
C ALA A 58 1.79 15.44 17.40
N LEU A 59 2.59 14.70 16.61
CA LEU A 59 2.36 13.27 16.38
C LEU A 59 2.55 12.45 17.66
N THR A 60 3.52 12.80 18.52
CA THR A 60 3.71 12.17 19.84
C THR A 60 2.45 12.34 20.68
N THR A 61 1.95 13.56 20.84
CA THR A 61 0.73 13.84 21.61
C THR A 61 -0.49 13.06 21.05
N LEU A 62 -0.64 12.99 19.73
CA LEU A 62 -1.73 12.24 19.09
C LEU A 62 -1.58 10.70 19.20
N THR A 63 -0.40 10.23 19.61
CA THR A 63 -0.11 8.81 19.78
C THR A 63 -0.08 8.40 21.28
N GLU A 64 -0.19 9.34 22.20
CA GLU A 64 -0.22 9.04 23.64
C GLU A 64 -1.34 8.06 23.97
N GLY A 65 -1.01 6.97 24.70
CA GLY A 65 -1.92 5.91 25.07
C GLY A 65 -2.27 4.93 23.92
N ALA A 66 -1.81 5.16 22.71
CA ALA A 66 -1.98 4.20 21.63
C ALA A 66 -1.04 3.00 21.80
N THR A 67 -1.56 1.79 21.53
CA THR A 67 -0.75 0.57 21.55
C THR A 67 0.03 0.37 20.23
N ALA A 68 -0.45 0.97 19.13
CA ALA A 68 0.23 0.96 17.83
C ALA A 68 0.06 2.28 17.08
N LEU A 69 1.13 2.66 16.37
CA LEU A 69 1.19 3.77 15.42
C LEU A 69 1.39 3.19 14.01
N PHE A 70 0.38 3.36 13.16
CA PHE A 70 0.42 2.88 11.78
C PHE A 70 0.81 4.00 10.82
N ASN A 71 1.82 3.75 10.02
CA ASN A 71 2.17 4.61 8.89
C ASN A 71 1.51 4.08 7.60
N CYS A 72 0.35 4.62 7.26
CA CYS A 72 -0.36 4.39 5.99
C CYS A 72 -0.28 5.61 5.06
N ALA A 73 0.55 6.60 5.39
CA ALA A 73 0.77 7.76 4.53
C ALA A 73 1.61 7.41 3.31
N ASN A 74 1.38 8.13 2.23
CA ASN A 74 2.25 8.10 1.05
C ASN A 74 2.29 9.51 0.42
N PRO A 75 3.46 10.14 0.32
CA PRO A 75 3.61 11.37 -0.44
C PRO A 75 3.14 11.17 -1.87
N GLY A 76 2.21 12.02 -2.32
CA GLY A 76 1.44 11.79 -3.54
C GLY A 76 2.23 11.84 -4.85
N ALA A 77 3.42 12.44 -4.85
CA ALA A 77 4.22 12.61 -6.07
C ALA A 77 5.64 12.05 -5.88
N TYR A 78 6.04 11.11 -6.74
CA TYR A 78 7.37 10.49 -6.72
C TYR A 78 8.53 11.49 -6.68
N MET A 79 8.41 12.58 -7.41
CA MET A 79 9.42 13.65 -7.47
C MET A 79 9.67 14.36 -6.12
N ARG A 80 8.77 14.19 -5.15
CA ARG A 80 8.88 14.80 -3.82
C ARG A 80 9.31 13.82 -2.73
N TRP A 81 9.44 12.53 -3.06
CA TRP A 81 9.71 11.50 -2.07
C TRP A 81 10.97 11.73 -1.27
N GLU A 82 12.08 12.11 -1.90
CA GLU A 82 13.34 12.39 -1.21
C GLU A 82 13.24 13.55 -0.20
N ARG A 83 12.30 14.46 -0.41
CA ARG A 83 12.06 15.59 0.50
C ARG A 83 11.01 15.28 1.56
N GLU A 84 9.97 14.54 1.21
CA GLU A 84 8.79 14.38 2.06
C GLU A 84 8.86 13.15 2.97
N TRP A 85 9.53 12.08 2.53
CA TRP A 85 9.65 10.86 3.34
C TRP A 85 10.55 11.02 4.56
N PRO A 86 11.77 11.59 4.50
CA PRO A 86 12.68 11.62 5.65
C PRO A 86 12.10 12.32 6.88
N PRO A 87 11.50 13.53 6.80
CA PRO A 87 10.91 14.17 7.96
C PRO A 87 9.73 13.38 8.54
N LEU A 88 8.88 12.77 7.68
CA LEU A 88 7.77 11.93 8.13
C LEU A 88 8.29 10.68 8.85
N ALA A 89 9.27 9.98 8.29
CA ALA A 89 9.85 8.78 8.90
C ALA A 89 10.49 9.09 10.26
N SER A 90 11.22 10.20 10.35
CA SER A 90 11.82 10.66 11.61
C SER A 90 10.77 10.98 12.69
N ALA A 91 9.68 11.66 12.32
CA ALA A 91 8.59 11.98 13.24
C ALA A 91 7.88 10.72 13.75
N LEU A 92 7.64 9.75 12.88
CA LEU A 92 7.04 8.45 13.23
C LEU A 92 7.92 7.68 14.23
N LEU A 93 9.23 7.59 13.98
CA LEU A 93 10.18 6.96 14.90
C LEU A 93 10.16 7.66 16.26
N THR A 94 10.26 8.99 16.27
CA THR A 94 10.26 9.78 17.50
C THR A 94 8.97 9.59 18.30
N ALA A 95 7.81 9.59 17.63
CA ALA A 95 6.53 9.39 18.31
C ALA A 95 6.44 7.97 18.90
N ALA A 96 6.84 6.94 18.15
CA ALA A 96 6.84 5.55 18.63
C ALA A 96 7.81 5.36 19.81
N GLU A 97 9.02 5.91 19.75
CA GLU A 97 9.99 5.86 20.84
C GLU A 97 9.46 6.50 22.13
N ARG A 98 8.80 7.67 22.01
CA ARG A 98 8.31 8.42 23.19
C ARG A 98 7.06 7.82 23.82
N THR A 99 6.20 7.23 23.02
CA THR A 99 4.90 6.71 23.49
C THR A 99 4.93 5.21 23.82
N GLY A 100 5.95 4.49 23.34
CA GLY A 100 6.02 3.03 23.44
C GLY A 100 5.04 2.29 22.52
N ALA A 101 4.35 3.00 21.61
CA ALA A 101 3.48 2.39 20.61
C ALA A 101 4.31 1.55 19.61
N THR A 102 3.78 0.40 19.20
CA THR A 102 4.41 -0.40 18.14
C THR A 102 4.31 0.35 16.82
N LEU A 103 5.45 0.62 16.17
CA LEU A 103 5.46 1.24 14.84
C LEU A 103 5.21 0.18 13.77
N VAL A 104 4.09 0.29 13.07
CA VAL A 104 3.72 -0.55 11.94
C VAL A 104 3.76 0.26 10.66
N THR A 105 4.73 0.00 9.79
CA THR A 105 4.88 0.74 8.53
C THR A 105 4.31 -0.03 7.36
N LEU A 106 3.42 0.59 6.60
CA LEU A 106 3.02 0.10 5.28
C LEU A 106 4.13 0.38 4.28
N GLY A 107 4.77 -0.68 3.84
CA GLY A 107 5.83 -0.69 2.85
C GLY A 107 5.36 -1.07 1.45
N ASN A 108 6.31 -1.06 0.53
CA ASN A 108 6.18 -1.60 -0.82
C ASN A 108 7.39 -2.48 -1.15
N LEU A 109 7.45 -2.97 -2.39
CA LEU A 109 8.47 -3.92 -2.83
C LEU A 109 9.63 -3.26 -3.59
N TYR A 110 9.67 -1.92 -3.67
CA TYR A 110 10.68 -1.20 -4.44
C TYR A 110 12.11 -1.42 -3.91
N GLY A 111 12.25 -1.65 -2.60
CA GLY A 111 13.54 -1.86 -1.96
C GLY A 111 14.28 -3.09 -2.45
N TYR A 112 13.58 -4.11 -2.94
CA TYR A 112 14.22 -5.31 -3.49
C TYR A 112 14.94 -5.04 -4.82
N GLY A 113 14.42 -4.11 -5.63
CA GLY A 113 14.88 -3.92 -7.00
C GLY A 113 14.43 -5.07 -7.93
N PRO A 114 14.95 -5.08 -9.17
CA PRO A 114 14.59 -6.13 -10.13
C PRO A 114 15.19 -7.48 -9.73
N VAL A 115 14.29 -8.48 -9.56
CA VAL A 115 14.64 -9.87 -9.27
C VAL A 115 13.87 -10.81 -10.21
N ASP A 116 14.41 -12.00 -10.46
CA ASP A 116 13.83 -12.99 -11.37
C ASP A 116 13.22 -14.20 -10.63
N VAL A 117 13.09 -14.10 -9.32
CA VAL A 117 12.47 -15.09 -8.43
C VAL A 117 11.28 -14.49 -7.71
N PRO A 118 10.37 -15.28 -7.13
CA PRO A 118 9.34 -14.76 -6.23
C PRO A 118 10.00 -13.96 -5.08
N ILE A 119 9.48 -12.76 -4.84
CA ILE A 119 10.02 -11.87 -3.81
C ILE A 119 9.63 -12.40 -2.45
N SER A 120 10.61 -12.89 -1.68
CA SER A 120 10.47 -13.28 -0.28
C SER A 120 11.03 -12.20 0.65
N THR A 121 10.66 -12.25 1.92
CA THR A 121 11.20 -11.33 2.94
C THR A 121 12.68 -11.55 3.22
N ASP A 122 13.24 -12.70 2.85
CA ASP A 122 14.65 -13.06 3.04
C ASP A 122 15.57 -12.48 1.96
N LEU A 123 15.00 -11.98 0.85
CA LEU A 123 15.79 -11.33 -0.17
C LEU A 123 16.35 -9.99 0.33
N PRO A 124 17.60 -9.66 -0.06
CA PRO A 124 18.20 -8.38 0.31
C PRO A 124 17.46 -7.20 -0.35
N LEU A 125 17.40 -6.07 0.33
CA LEU A 125 16.92 -4.80 -0.22
C LEU A 125 18.03 -4.18 -1.08
N ALA A 126 18.20 -4.65 -2.31
CA ALA A 126 19.32 -4.35 -3.21
C ALA A 126 18.97 -3.34 -4.32
N ALA A 127 17.89 -2.59 -4.18
CA ALA A 127 17.49 -1.60 -5.18
C ALA A 127 18.57 -0.55 -5.45
N THR A 128 18.82 -0.28 -6.73
CA THR A 128 19.76 0.75 -7.19
C THR A 128 19.08 2.09 -7.48
N GLY A 129 17.76 2.09 -7.72
CA GLY A 129 16.96 3.31 -7.91
C GLY A 129 16.79 4.09 -6.60
N HIS A 130 16.60 5.42 -6.70
CA HIS A 130 16.52 6.28 -5.51
C HIS A 130 15.28 5.95 -4.64
N LYS A 131 14.14 5.62 -5.25
CA LYS A 131 12.92 5.26 -4.52
C LYS A 131 13.09 3.98 -3.70
N GLY A 132 13.68 2.96 -4.33
CA GLY A 132 13.95 1.70 -3.64
C GLY A 132 14.95 1.87 -2.49
N ARG A 133 16.05 2.62 -2.72
CA ARG A 133 17.03 2.92 -1.65
C ARG A 133 16.41 3.73 -0.50
N LEU A 134 15.53 4.69 -0.81
CA LEU A 134 14.83 5.47 0.21
C LEU A 134 13.96 4.57 1.10
N ARG A 135 13.14 3.70 0.48
CA ARG A 135 12.29 2.77 1.22
C ARG A 135 13.11 1.76 2.04
N ALA A 136 14.20 1.24 1.46
CA ALA A 136 15.12 0.35 2.17
C ALA A 136 15.76 1.03 3.39
N ARG A 137 16.18 2.30 3.27
CA ARG A 137 16.74 3.09 4.38
C ARG A 137 15.71 3.30 5.48
N MET A 138 14.48 3.69 5.15
CA MET A 138 13.42 3.89 6.15
C MET A 138 13.18 2.62 6.99
N TRP A 139 13.17 1.45 6.35
CA TRP A 139 13.08 0.18 7.07
C TRP A 139 14.32 -0.09 7.91
N ALA A 140 15.52 0.12 7.36
CA ALA A 140 16.78 -0.07 8.09
C ALA A 140 16.86 0.80 9.35
N ASP A 141 16.43 2.07 9.28
CA ASP A 141 16.39 2.98 10.42
C ASP A 141 15.40 2.50 11.50
N ALA A 142 14.21 2.02 11.09
CA ALA A 142 13.23 1.47 12.01
C ALA A 142 13.70 0.16 12.66
N LEU A 143 14.33 -0.72 11.89
CA LEU A 143 14.90 -1.97 12.39
C LEU A 143 16.05 -1.72 13.37
N ALA A 144 16.96 -0.82 13.05
CA ALA A 144 18.06 -0.43 13.95
C ALA A 144 17.54 0.16 15.29
N ALA A 145 16.46 0.95 15.26
CA ALA A 145 15.81 1.46 16.45
C ALA A 145 15.17 0.33 17.28
N HIS A 146 14.57 -0.66 16.62
CA HIS A 146 14.02 -1.85 17.27
C HIS A 146 15.11 -2.71 17.90
N GLU A 147 16.19 -3.03 17.17
CA GLU A 147 17.32 -3.83 17.65
C GLU A 147 18.06 -3.16 18.83
N ALA A 148 18.08 -1.84 18.84
CA ALA A 148 18.58 -1.06 19.97
C ALA A 148 17.62 -1.01 21.18
N GLY A 149 16.45 -1.65 21.11
CA GLY A 149 15.44 -1.69 22.17
C GLY A 149 14.72 -0.35 22.40
N ARG A 150 14.84 0.62 21.48
CA ARG A 150 14.21 1.94 21.62
C ARG A 150 12.72 1.95 21.31
N LEU A 151 12.29 1.09 20.41
CA LEU A 151 10.89 0.92 20.01
C LEU A 151 10.63 -0.50 19.51
N ARG A 152 9.35 -0.84 19.30
CA ARG A 152 8.94 -2.04 18.55
C ARG A 152 8.56 -1.61 17.14
N ALA A 153 9.16 -2.24 16.12
CA ALA A 153 8.87 -1.93 14.72
C ALA A 153 8.58 -3.19 13.91
N THR A 154 7.68 -3.05 12.93
CA THR A 154 7.43 -4.05 11.90
C THR A 154 7.03 -3.35 10.59
N GLU A 155 7.28 -4.00 9.46
CA GLU A 155 6.91 -3.48 8.14
C GLU A 155 6.03 -4.49 7.40
N VAL A 156 4.92 -4.01 6.84
CA VAL A 156 4.05 -4.80 5.96
C VAL A 156 4.26 -4.32 4.53
N ARG A 157 4.78 -5.17 3.65
CA ARG A 157 5.08 -4.86 2.26
C ARG A 157 4.00 -5.42 1.35
N ALA A 158 3.40 -4.54 0.56
CA ALA A 158 2.31 -4.87 -0.36
C ALA A 158 2.71 -4.55 -1.81
N ALA A 159 2.10 -5.27 -2.75
CA ALA A 159 2.13 -4.97 -4.18
C ALA A 159 1.16 -3.84 -4.55
N ASP A 160 0.89 -3.69 -5.84
CA ASP A 160 -0.11 -2.73 -6.32
C ASP A 160 -1.50 -3.07 -5.79
N TYR A 161 -2.20 -2.04 -5.34
CA TYR A 161 -3.49 -2.22 -4.67
C TYR A 161 -4.62 -2.48 -5.66
N ILE A 162 -5.49 -3.42 -5.29
CA ILE A 162 -6.78 -3.66 -5.92
C ILE A 162 -7.87 -3.63 -4.86
N GLY A 163 -9.03 -3.09 -5.20
CA GLY A 163 -10.21 -3.06 -4.32
C GLY A 163 -11.04 -1.80 -4.47
N PRO A 164 -12.21 -1.76 -3.81
CA PRO A 164 -13.21 -0.72 -4.03
C PRO A 164 -12.77 0.69 -3.64
N THR A 165 -11.88 0.82 -2.67
CA THR A 165 -11.42 2.12 -2.16
C THR A 165 -10.22 2.69 -2.93
N VAL A 166 -9.66 1.95 -3.90
CA VAL A 166 -8.52 2.42 -4.71
C VAL A 166 -9.01 3.45 -5.73
N THR A 167 -8.50 4.68 -5.60
CA THR A 167 -8.81 5.78 -6.54
C THR A 167 -7.78 5.85 -7.67
N ALA A 168 -8.11 6.59 -8.75
CA ALA A 168 -7.18 6.82 -9.86
C ALA A 168 -5.89 7.55 -9.43
N ALA A 169 -5.91 8.29 -8.32
CA ALA A 169 -4.72 8.90 -7.73
C ALA A 169 -3.86 7.87 -6.98
N GLY A 170 -4.46 6.78 -6.47
CA GLY A 170 -3.81 5.76 -5.65
C GLY A 170 -3.30 4.53 -6.42
N GLY A 171 -3.58 4.40 -7.72
CA GLY A 171 -3.15 3.21 -8.44
C GLY A 171 -3.24 3.30 -9.96
N LEU A 172 -2.23 2.73 -10.64
CA LEU A 172 -2.18 2.67 -12.08
C LEU A 172 -3.28 1.77 -12.65
N LEU A 173 -3.53 0.63 -12.00
CA LEU A 173 -4.58 -0.31 -12.39
C LEU A 173 -5.96 0.36 -12.42
N ARG A 174 -6.25 1.25 -11.46
CA ARG A 174 -7.53 1.96 -11.44
C ARG A 174 -7.72 2.84 -12.68
N ARG A 175 -6.69 3.56 -13.11
CA ARG A 175 -6.73 4.36 -14.35
C ARG A 175 -6.96 3.51 -15.59
N TYR A 176 -6.37 2.32 -15.61
CA TYR A 176 -6.58 1.35 -16.69
C TYR A 176 -8.02 0.82 -16.70
N ALA A 177 -8.56 0.50 -15.52
CA ALA A 177 -9.92 0.03 -15.38
C ALA A 177 -10.95 1.09 -15.83
N ASP A 178 -10.78 2.35 -15.47
CA ASP A 178 -11.65 3.45 -15.91
C ASP A 178 -11.68 3.58 -17.46
N ALA A 179 -10.53 3.39 -18.10
CA ALA A 179 -10.46 3.40 -19.57
C ALA A 179 -11.12 2.16 -20.19
N ALA A 180 -10.90 0.98 -19.59
CA ALA A 180 -11.49 -0.27 -20.06
C ALA A 180 -13.02 -0.28 -19.93
N LEU A 181 -13.55 0.14 -18.77
CA LEU A 181 -14.99 0.26 -18.52
C LEU A 181 -15.67 1.27 -19.44
N ALA A 182 -14.94 2.32 -19.85
CA ALA A 182 -15.43 3.27 -20.86
C ALA A 182 -15.28 2.74 -22.31
N GLY A 183 -14.90 1.47 -22.51
CA GLY A 183 -14.72 0.88 -23.85
C GLY A 183 -13.54 1.46 -24.63
N ARG A 184 -12.63 2.19 -23.98
CA ARG A 184 -11.45 2.81 -24.59
C ARG A 184 -10.26 1.84 -24.61
N THR A 185 -9.35 2.03 -25.54
CA THR A 185 -8.06 1.31 -25.52
C THR A 185 -7.24 1.73 -24.32
N VAL A 186 -6.79 0.76 -23.53
CA VAL A 186 -5.87 0.96 -22.42
C VAL A 186 -4.43 0.95 -22.94
N TRP A 187 -3.65 1.95 -22.56
CA TRP A 187 -2.22 2.02 -22.86
C TRP A 187 -1.43 1.67 -21.60
N SER A 188 -0.91 0.45 -21.54
CA SER A 188 -0.09 -0.03 -20.41
C SER A 188 1.34 0.46 -20.51
N PHE A 189 1.89 1.00 -19.42
CA PHE A 189 3.30 1.40 -19.36
C PHE A 189 4.26 0.21 -19.38
N GLY A 190 3.85 -0.94 -18.81
CA GLY A 190 4.61 -2.19 -18.87
C GLY A 190 4.01 -3.19 -19.85
N ASP A 191 4.51 -4.41 -19.81
CA ASP A 191 3.98 -5.52 -20.59
C ASP A 191 2.66 -6.01 -19.98
N PRO A 192 1.50 -5.87 -20.66
CA PRO A 192 0.22 -6.24 -20.09
C PRO A 192 0.01 -7.75 -20.00
N ASP A 193 0.94 -8.55 -20.52
CA ASP A 193 0.81 -10.01 -20.64
C ASP A 193 1.75 -10.77 -19.68
N VAL A 194 2.55 -10.06 -18.86
CA VAL A 194 3.33 -10.69 -17.80
C VAL A 194 2.51 -10.78 -16.50
N PRO A 195 2.67 -11.88 -15.72
CA PRO A 195 2.02 -12.03 -14.43
C PRO A 195 2.47 -10.96 -13.43
N HIS A 196 1.51 -10.34 -12.73
CA HIS A 196 1.74 -9.31 -11.74
C HIS A 196 0.93 -9.61 -10.47
N ALA A 197 1.57 -9.51 -9.31
CA ALA A 197 0.91 -9.66 -8.03
C ALA A 197 0.14 -8.39 -7.67
N PHE A 198 -1.06 -8.55 -7.13
CA PHE A 198 -1.88 -7.47 -6.58
C PHE A 198 -2.20 -7.76 -5.12
N SER A 199 -2.27 -6.70 -4.33
CA SER A 199 -2.67 -6.78 -2.92
C SER A 199 -4.08 -6.23 -2.76
N HIS A 200 -5.00 -7.07 -2.31
CA HIS A 200 -6.37 -6.65 -2.02
C HIS A 200 -6.39 -5.78 -0.76
N VAL A 201 -7.06 -4.64 -0.82
CA VAL A 201 -7.04 -3.63 0.27
C VAL A 201 -7.45 -4.21 1.63
N PRO A 202 -8.50 -5.03 1.76
CA PRO A 202 -8.85 -5.69 3.02
C PRO A 202 -7.76 -6.62 3.55
N ASP A 203 -7.07 -7.36 2.68
CA ASP A 203 -5.98 -8.26 3.10
C ASP A 203 -4.80 -7.47 3.67
N VAL A 204 -4.46 -6.34 3.04
CA VAL A 204 -3.42 -5.42 3.57
C VAL A 204 -3.80 -4.92 4.96
N ALA A 205 -5.05 -4.50 5.14
CA ALA A 205 -5.55 -4.03 6.44
C ALA A 205 -5.52 -5.14 7.50
N ALA A 206 -5.89 -6.37 7.12
CA ALA A 206 -5.86 -7.53 8.02
C ALA A 206 -4.43 -7.85 8.49
N VAL A 207 -3.45 -7.85 7.58
CA VAL A 207 -2.04 -8.09 7.94
C VAL A 207 -1.51 -6.96 8.82
N LEU A 208 -1.77 -5.68 8.49
CA LEU A 208 -1.37 -4.54 9.33
C LEU A 208 -1.91 -4.66 10.75
N ALA A 209 -3.18 -5.03 10.90
CA ALA A 209 -3.80 -5.21 12.21
C ALA A 209 -3.19 -6.40 12.98
N ALA A 210 -2.91 -7.52 12.29
CA ALA A 210 -2.35 -8.72 12.92
C ALA A 210 -0.94 -8.50 13.46
N VAL A 211 -0.07 -7.85 12.68
CA VAL A 211 1.35 -7.64 13.07
C VAL A 211 1.53 -6.61 14.19
N ALA A 212 0.52 -5.80 14.47
CA ALA A 212 0.61 -4.74 15.49
C ALA A 212 0.75 -5.29 16.92
N ASP A 213 0.05 -6.39 17.20
CA ASP A 213 -0.08 -6.95 18.56
C ASP A 213 0.68 -8.27 18.75
N ASP A 214 1.29 -8.80 17.72
CA ASP A 214 1.98 -10.09 17.77
C ASP A 214 3.50 -9.88 17.87
N GLU A 215 4.09 -10.30 18.99
CA GLU A 215 5.54 -10.18 19.23
C GLU A 215 6.37 -10.89 18.15
N ARG A 216 5.83 -11.97 17.54
CA ARG A 216 6.50 -12.68 16.44
C ARG A 216 6.66 -11.81 15.20
N ALA A 217 5.91 -10.71 15.10
CA ALA A 217 5.97 -9.80 13.96
C ALA A 217 7.07 -8.74 14.09
N TRP A 218 7.49 -8.43 15.30
CA TRP A 218 8.38 -7.30 15.53
C TRP A 218 9.83 -7.60 15.09
N GLY A 219 10.53 -6.56 14.63
CA GLY A 219 11.87 -6.68 14.06
C GLY A 219 11.91 -7.35 12.68
N ARG A 220 10.76 -7.51 12.01
CA ARG A 220 10.64 -8.23 10.73
C ARG A 220 9.76 -7.49 9.73
N ALA A 221 9.97 -7.80 8.45
CA ALA A 221 9.07 -7.42 7.38
C ALA A 221 8.14 -8.59 7.03
N TRP A 222 6.92 -8.28 6.59
CA TRP A 222 5.89 -9.24 6.23
C TRP A 222 5.31 -8.89 4.87
N HIS A 223 5.15 -9.89 4.01
CA HIS A 223 4.48 -9.71 2.74
C HIS A 223 2.97 -9.97 2.88
N VAL A 224 2.18 -9.19 2.16
CA VAL A 224 0.73 -9.40 2.11
C VAL A 224 0.41 -10.57 1.20
N PRO A 225 -0.27 -11.63 1.66
CA PRO A 225 -0.80 -12.67 0.81
C PRO A 225 -1.81 -12.10 -0.19
N GLY A 226 -1.84 -12.64 -1.39
CA GLY A 226 -2.79 -12.24 -2.43
C GLY A 226 -3.22 -13.44 -3.25
N ALA A 227 -4.18 -13.24 -4.15
CA ALA A 227 -4.54 -14.23 -5.16
C ALA A 227 -3.33 -14.50 -6.10
N ASP A 228 -3.41 -15.59 -6.86
CA ASP A 228 -2.41 -15.90 -7.88
C ASP A 228 -2.14 -14.72 -8.81
N PRO A 229 -0.88 -14.44 -9.16
CA PRO A 229 -0.52 -13.33 -10.03
C PRO A 229 -1.23 -13.42 -11.38
N ARG A 230 -1.81 -12.30 -11.82
CA ARG A 230 -2.54 -12.19 -13.10
C ARG A 230 -1.93 -11.12 -13.99
N THR A 231 -2.10 -11.29 -15.28
CA THR A 231 -1.70 -10.25 -16.23
C THR A 231 -2.64 -9.05 -16.13
N VAL A 232 -2.16 -7.86 -16.46
CA VAL A 232 -3.01 -6.65 -16.50
C VAL A 232 -4.20 -6.86 -17.44
N ARG A 233 -3.98 -7.56 -18.56
CA ARG A 233 -5.05 -7.91 -19.51
C ARG A 233 -6.13 -8.78 -18.87
N GLN A 234 -5.76 -9.83 -18.15
CA GLN A 234 -6.71 -10.70 -17.44
C GLN A 234 -7.49 -9.90 -16.38
N VAL A 235 -6.79 -9.13 -15.55
CA VAL A 235 -7.44 -8.32 -14.51
C VAL A 235 -8.48 -7.38 -15.10
N LEU A 236 -8.14 -6.67 -16.18
CA LEU A 236 -9.06 -5.73 -16.81
C LEU A 236 -10.25 -6.45 -17.49
N ALA A 237 -10.03 -7.62 -18.08
CA ALA A 237 -11.11 -8.43 -18.65
C ALA A 237 -12.08 -8.90 -17.55
N ASP A 238 -11.55 -9.41 -16.44
CA ASP A 238 -12.36 -9.90 -15.32
C ASP A 238 -13.16 -8.75 -14.67
N LEU A 239 -12.53 -7.59 -14.46
CA LEU A 239 -13.20 -6.41 -13.89
C LEU A 239 -14.31 -5.87 -14.80
N VAL A 240 -14.09 -5.85 -16.11
CA VAL A 240 -15.12 -5.43 -17.08
C VAL A 240 -16.25 -6.44 -17.11
N ALA A 241 -15.95 -7.75 -17.09
CA ALA A 241 -16.97 -8.80 -17.08
C ALA A 241 -17.85 -8.76 -15.81
N ALA A 242 -17.29 -8.37 -14.67
CA ALA A 242 -18.01 -8.24 -13.42
C ALA A 242 -18.80 -6.91 -13.29
N ALA A 243 -18.58 -5.94 -14.18
CA ALA A 243 -19.23 -4.64 -14.10
C ALA A 243 -20.70 -4.72 -14.57
N PRO A 244 -21.65 -4.08 -13.85
CA PRO A 244 -23.08 -4.10 -14.22
C PRO A 244 -23.39 -3.51 -15.60
N SER A 245 -22.53 -2.60 -16.09
CA SER A 245 -22.66 -1.92 -17.39
C SER A 245 -21.41 -2.16 -18.23
N ALA A 246 -21.04 -3.42 -18.40
CA ALA A 246 -19.88 -3.78 -19.23
C ALA A 246 -20.09 -3.33 -20.68
N PRO A 247 -19.07 -2.77 -21.34
CA PRO A 247 -19.13 -2.47 -22.76
C PRO A 247 -19.21 -3.78 -23.55
N ASP A 248 -20.09 -3.82 -24.56
CA ASP A 248 -20.25 -4.96 -25.48
C ASP A 248 -19.06 -5.08 -26.46
N ARG A 249 -17.84 -5.03 -25.91
CA ARG A 249 -16.58 -5.08 -26.66
C ARG A 249 -15.48 -5.71 -25.81
N PRO A 250 -14.61 -6.53 -26.41
CA PRO A 250 -13.45 -7.04 -25.70
C PRO A 250 -12.51 -5.91 -25.28
N VAL A 251 -11.92 -6.05 -24.07
CA VAL A 251 -10.95 -5.09 -23.53
C VAL A 251 -9.71 -5.04 -24.44
N ARG A 252 -9.37 -3.84 -24.89
CA ARG A 252 -8.18 -3.61 -25.73
C ARG A 252 -7.07 -3.03 -24.90
N VAL A 253 -6.02 -3.83 -24.67
CA VAL A 253 -4.81 -3.37 -23.96
C VAL A 253 -3.64 -3.36 -24.94
N ARG A 254 -2.95 -2.23 -25.02
CA ARG A 254 -1.75 -2.05 -25.84
C ARG A 254 -0.61 -1.57 -24.95
N ARG A 255 0.58 -2.06 -25.21
CA ARG A 255 1.79 -1.58 -24.54
C ARG A 255 2.22 -0.23 -25.14
N VAL A 256 2.57 0.72 -24.30
CA VAL A 256 3.27 1.94 -24.74
C VAL A 256 4.65 1.54 -25.26
N PRO A 257 5.02 1.92 -26.48
CA PRO A 257 6.35 1.57 -27.03
C PRO A 257 7.47 2.11 -26.15
N ARG A 258 8.46 1.26 -25.83
CA ARG A 258 9.62 1.67 -25.00
C ARG A 258 10.35 2.88 -25.58
N ALA A 259 10.49 2.94 -26.91
CA ALA A 259 11.08 4.08 -27.58
C ALA A 259 10.35 5.39 -27.27
N ALA A 260 9.02 5.38 -27.19
CA ALA A 260 8.23 6.55 -26.81
C ALA A 260 8.48 6.95 -25.35
N LEU A 261 8.55 5.98 -24.43
CA LEU A 261 8.87 6.25 -23.02
C LEU A 261 10.29 6.83 -22.87
N THR A 262 11.27 6.27 -23.57
CA THR A 262 12.65 6.77 -23.57
C THR A 262 12.74 8.19 -24.14
N ALA A 263 12.06 8.46 -25.25
CA ALA A 263 12.07 9.79 -25.86
C ALA A 263 11.37 10.87 -25.02
N LEU A 264 10.33 10.49 -24.25
CA LEU A 264 9.58 11.41 -23.40
C LEU A 264 10.21 11.59 -22.00
N SER A 265 11.01 10.64 -21.51
CA SER A 265 11.55 10.66 -20.14
C SER A 265 12.37 11.92 -19.81
N PRO A 266 13.13 12.58 -20.73
CA PRO A 266 13.84 13.81 -20.42
C PRO A 266 12.91 15.01 -20.17
N VAL A 267 11.73 15.04 -20.81
CA VAL A 267 10.81 16.18 -20.79
C VAL A 267 9.57 15.95 -19.93
N VAL A 268 9.25 14.69 -19.60
CA VAL A 268 8.11 14.31 -18.76
C VAL A 268 8.60 13.67 -17.47
N PRO A 269 8.70 14.43 -16.36
CA PRO A 269 9.26 13.94 -15.10
C PRO A 269 8.57 12.65 -14.59
N LEU A 270 7.25 12.53 -14.75
CA LEU A 270 6.52 11.32 -14.33
C LEU A 270 7.02 10.06 -15.05
N ILE A 271 7.31 10.14 -16.36
CA ILE A 271 7.81 8.99 -17.14
C ILE A 271 9.20 8.59 -16.65
N ARG A 272 10.06 9.55 -16.36
CA ARG A 272 11.38 9.30 -15.77
C ARG A 272 11.25 8.60 -14.42
N GLU A 273 10.35 9.09 -13.56
CA GLU A 273 10.13 8.53 -12.25
C GLU A 273 9.54 7.11 -12.29
N LEU A 274 8.61 6.85 -13.21
CA LEU A 274 8.07 5.52 -13.44
C LEU A 274 9.12 4.55 -13.95
N GLY A 275 10.11 5.03 -14.73
CA GLY A 275 11.18 4.20 -15.27
C GLY A 275 11.94 3.39 -14.22
N GLU A 276 12.11 3.91 -12.99
CA GLU A 276 12.78 3.20 -11.90
C GLU A 276 12.00 1.99 -11.38
N VAL A 277 10.67 2.02 -11.49
CA VAL A 277 9.79 0.97 -10.95
C VAL A 277 9.13 0.13 -12.05
N LEU A 278 9.42 0.45 -13.31
CA LEU A 278 8.82 -0.22 -14.48
C LEU A 278 9.17 -1.72 -14.57
N TRP A 279 10.29 -2.12 -13.97
CA TRP A 279 10.71 -3.52 -13.89
C TRP A 279 9.62 -4.44 -13.30
N GLN A 280 8.77 -3.94 -12.41
CA GLN A 280 7.65 -4.70 -11.83
C GLN A 280 6.60 -5.08 -12.87
N PHE A 281 6.51 -4.32 -13.96
CA PHE A 281 5.52 -4.49 -15.03
C PHE A 281 6.09 -5.07 -16.32
N ASP A 282 7.42 -5.26 -16.38
CA ASP A 282 8.11 -5.76 -17.59
C ASP A 282 8.61 -7.20 -17.43
N ARG A 283 8.43 -7.80 -16.26
CA ARG A 283 8.80 -9.19 -15.92
C ARG A 283 7.79 -9.78 -14.96
N PRO A 284 7.75 -11.10 -14.78
CA PRO A 284 6.89 -11.71 -13.77
C PRO A 284 7.16 -11.13 -12.38
N PHE A 285 6.15 -10.53 -11.79
CA PHE A 285 6.21 -9.92 -10.47
C PHE A 285 5.38 -10.75 -9.51
N ARG A 286 6.06 -11.57 -8.71
CA ARG A 286 5.46 -12.55 -7.80
C ARG A 286 5.97 -12.31 -6.39
N ILE A 287 5.08 -12.52 -5.42
CA ILE A 287 5.37 -12.35 -4.00
C ILE A 287 5.27 -13.72 -3.32
N ASP A 288 6.23 -14.02 -2.46
CA ASP A 288 6.13 -15.09 -1.49
C ASP A 288 5.68 -14.50 -0.15
N ALA A 289 4.49 -14.89 0.29
CA ALA A 289 3.90 -14.50 1.56
C ALA A 289 3.66 -15.70 2.49
N ALA A 290 4.31 -16.84 2.23
CA ALA A 290 4.13 -18.07 3.00
C ALA A 290 4.41 -17.86 4.50
N ALA A 291 5.40 -17.04 4.85
CA ALA A 291 5.70 -16.72 6.24
C ALA A 291 4.54 -16.00 6.95
N THR A 292 3.88 -15.08 6.27
CA THR A 292 2.69 -14.37 6.80
C THR A 292 1.53 -15.33 7.04
N THR A 293 1.24 -16.17 6.05
CA THR A 293 0.19 -17.19 6.17
C THR A 293 0.48 -18.18 7.28
N ALA A 294 1.71 -18.69 7.37
CA ALA A 294 2.10 -19.65 8.39
C ALA A 294 2.05 -19.06 9.81
N THR A 295 2.38 -17.77 9.97
CA THR A 295 2.46 -17.13 11.29
C THR A 295 1.10 -16.64 11.79
N PHE A 296 0.27 -16.05 10.92
CA PHE A 296 -0.96 -15.37 11.32
C PHE A 296 -2.23 -16.07 10.82
N GLY A 297 -2.10 -17.13 10.00
CA GLY A 297 -3.26 -17.80 9.41
C GLY A 297 -4.00 -16.97 8.35
N ILE A 298 -3.40 -15.85 7.90
CA ILE A 298 -4.00 -14.96 6.91
C ILE A 298 -3.64 -15.48 5.52
N THR A 299 -4.66 -15.72 4.70
CA THR A 299 -4.56 -16.05 3.27
C THR A 299 -5.05 -14.89 2.43
N GLY A 300 -4.59 -14.78 1.19
CA GLY A 300 -5.13 -13.80 0.25
C GLY A 300 -6.59 -14.10 -0.10
N THR A 301 -7.37 -13.06 -0.30
CA THR A 301 -8.76 -13.19 -0.80
C THR A 301 -8.75 -13.86 -2.17
N PRO A 302 -9.57 -14.90 -2.43
CA PRO A 302 -9.70 -15.53 -3.74
C PRO A 302 -10.07 -14.52 -4.82
N TRP A 303 -9.55 -14.71 -6.03
CA TRP A 303 -9.68 -13.72 -7.10
C TRP A 303 -11.12 -13.42 -7.52
N ASP A 304 -11.97 -14.42 -7.54
CA ASP A 304 -13.41 -14.30 -7.82
C ASP A 304 -14.12 -13.38 -6.80
N GLU A 305 -13.74 -13.46 -5.52
CA GLU A 305 -14.23 -12.57 -4.48
C GLU A 305 -13.67 -11.14 -4.64
N VAL A 306 -12.41 -11.00 -5.03
CA VAL A 306 -11.78 -9.68 -5.30
C VAL A 306 -12.54 -8.93 -6.40
N VAL A 307 -12.92 -9.61 -7.49
CA VAL A 307 -13.64 -8.98 -8.61
C VAL A 307 -15.13 -8.85 -8.37
N ALA A 308 -15.72 -9.72 -7.55
CA ALA A 308 -17.15 -9.67 -7.20
C ALA A 308 -17.48 -8.56 -6.20
N THR A 309 -16.48 -8.03 -5.49
CA THR A 309 -16.68 -6.92 -4.56
C THR A 309 -17.04 -5.65 -5.35
N PRO A 310 -18.30 -5.18 -5.32
CA PRO A 310 -18.71 -4.02 -6.10
C PRO A 310 -17.94 -2.80 -5.58
N ALA A 311 -17.07 -2.30 -6.41
CA ALA A 311 -16.37 -1.06 -6.12
C ALA A 311 -17.33 0.12 -6.37
N PRO A 312 -17.73 0.91 -5.36
CA PRO A 312 -18.52 2.11 -5.58
C PRO A 312 -17.85 3.11 -6.53
N GLY A 313 -16.61 2.86 -6.88
CA GLY A 313 -15.84 3.66 -7.82
C GLY A 313 -15.52 2.98 -9.14
N TRP A 314 -16.03 1.79 -9.43
CA TRP A 314 -15.93 1.14 -10.75
C TRP A 314 -17.07 1.53 -11.69
N ALA A 315 -18.10 2.24 -11.22
CA ALA A 315 -19.08 2.86 -12.11
C ALA A 315 -18.38 4.00 -12.89
N PRO A 316 -18.61 4.13 -14.21
CA PRO A 316 -18.14 5.30 -14.95
C PRO A 316 -18.65 6.54 -14.26
N THR A 317 -17.77 7.43 -13.83
CA THR A 317 -18.19 8.79 -13.47
C THR A 317 -18.76 9.39 -14.74
N ALA A 318 -20.04 9.64 -14.74
CA ALA A 318 -20.69 10.41 -15.80
C ALA A 318 -19.97 11.78 -15.84
N HIS A 319 -19.29 12.06 -16.97
CA HIS A 319 -18.73 13.37 -17.30
C HIS A 319 -19.80 14.23 -17.92
#